data_15996ac9dff3143d285618736a5f4e3b
#
_entry.id   15996ac9dff3143d285618736a5f4e3b
#
_cell.length_a   1.000
_cell.length_b   1.000
_cell.length_c   1.000
_cell.angle_alpha   90.00
_cell.angle_beta   90.00
_cell.angle_gamma   90.00
#
_symmetry.space_group_name_H-M   'P 1'
#
loop_
_entity.id
_entity.type
_entity.pdbx_description
1 polymer ?
#
loop_
_entity_poly.entity_id
_entity_poly.type
_entity_poly.pdbx_seq_one_letter_code
_entity_poly.pdbx_strand_id
1 'polypeptide(L)'
;MKQIPKKLSGFALKYIAMVSMLCDHANMLVIRRGFFAPFRGEVGSTLIPQNAPAWLGAVQGVYRVFDVLGHLAFPLYVFLLAEGFTHTRDRKRYFLTLLAFALISEPVFNLAHYEQWTGPALQNVLFTLSLSCLELFVLARIESDAAERGKRIALYVLTCLVFGAAAFAVRSEYVFLGTLSAALFYLLRSAGVWRLAG
;
A
#
# COMPACT_ATOMS: atom_id res chain seq x y z
N MET A 1 34.94 -17.23 -4.50
CA MET A 1 34.38 -16.05 -3.87
C MET A 1 32.93 -15.92 -4.35
N LYS A 2 31.92 -16.21 -3.50
CA LYS A 2 30.51 -15.94 -3.82
C LYS A 2 30.33 -14.42 -3.83
N GLN A 3 30.02 -13.85 -4.98
CA GLN A 3 29.61 -12.45 -5.06
C GLN A 3 28.34 -12.27 -4.23
N ILE A 4 28.42 -11.48 -3.17
CA ILE A 4 27.26 -11.06 -2.40
C ILE A 4 26.39 -10.24 -3.38
N PRO A 5 25.11 -10.59 -3.58
CA PRO A 5 24.25 -9.82 -4.49
C PRO A 5 24.26 -8.35 -4.06
N LYS A 6 24.43 -7.43 -5.02
CA LYS A 6 24.36 -5.99 -4.76
C LYS A 6 23.02 -5.71 -4.06
N LYS A 7 23.08 -5.21 -2.84
CA LYS A 7 21.89 -4.80 -2.07
C LYS A 7 21.13 -3.76 -2.87
N LEU A 8 19.82 -3.94 -2.99
CA LEU A 8 18.93 -2.92 -3.54
C LEU A 8 18.97 -1.70 -2.61
N SER A 9 19.34 -0.53 -3.15
CA SER A 9 19.34 0.70 -2.35
C SER A 9 17.88 1.12 -2.04
N GLY A 10 17.64 1.76 -0.90
CA GLY A 10 16.33 2.30 -0.56
C GLY A 10 15.80 3.27 -1.64
N PHE A 11 16.70 3.93 -2.38
CA PHE A 11 16.37 4.74 -3.55
C PHE A 11 15.79 3.89 -4.69
N ALA A 12 16.42 2.77 -5.04
CA ALA A 12 15.92 1.87 -6.07
C ALA A 12 14.54 1.29 -5.71
N LEU A 13 14.32 0.92 -4.44
CA LEU A 13 13.03 0.45 -3.96
C LEU A 13 11.92 1.50 -4.12
N LYS A 14 12.21 2.78 -3.85
CA LYS A 14 11.26 3.88 -4.07
C LYS A 14 10.87 4.02 -5.53
N TYR A 15 11.84 3.95 -6.44
CA TYR A 15 11.55 3.99 -7.88
C TYR A 15 10.72 2.79 -8.34
N ILE A 16 11.05 1.58 -7.89
CA ILE A 16 10.27 0.38 -8.20
C ILE A 16 8.83 0.55 -7.69
N ALA A 17 8.63 1.01 -6.46
CA ALA A 17 7.31 1.26 -5.90
C ALA A 17 6.52 2.31 -6.71
N MET A 18 7.18 3.40 -7.13
CA MET A 18 6.56 4.44 -7.96
C MET A 18 6.14 3.90 -9.33
N VAL A 19 7.00 3.15 -10.00
CA VAL A 19 6.69 2.54 -11.31
C VAL A 19 5.58 1.53 -11.17
N SER A 20 5.60 0.69 -10.12
CA SER A 20 4.51 -0.25 -9.82
C SER A 20 3.17 0.47 -9.62
N MET A 21 3.15 1.56 -8.85
CA MET A 21 1.95 2.36 -8.64
C MET A 21 1.46 3.01 -9.94
N LEU A 22 2.37 3.48 -10.78
CA LEU A 22 2.01 4.01 -12.11
C LEU A 22 1.37 2.92 -12.99
N CYS A 23 1.92 1.70 -12.98
CA CYS A 23 1.33 0.56 -13.70
C CYS A 23 -0.07 0.24 -13.19
N ASP A 24 -0.29 0.25 -11.87
CA ASP A 24 -1.60 0.00 -11.26
C ASP A 24 -2.64 1.04 -11.70
N HIS A 25 -2.32 2.31 -11.59
CA HIS A 25 -3.23 3.40 -11.99
C HIS A 25 -3.47 3.42 -13.51
N ALA A 26 -2.44 3.19 -14.33
CA ALA A 26 -2.60 3.07 -15.78
C ALA A 26 -3.48 1.87 -16.13
N ASN A 27 -3.32 0.75 -15.43
CA ASN A 27 -4.17 -0.43 -15.60
C ASN A 27 -5.64 -0.11 -15.33
N MET A 28 -5.90 0.55 -14.20
CA MET A 28 -7.26 0.88 -13.80
C MET A 28 -7.89 1.97 -14.68
N LEU A 29 -7.21 3.09 -14.88
CA LEU A 29 -7.78 4.27 -15.54
C LEU A 29 -7.78 4.15 -17.06
N VAL A 30 -6.68 3.64 -17.64
CA VAL A 30 -6.54 3.59 -19.10
C VAL A 30 -7.06 2.25 -19.65
N ILE A 31 -6.56 1.13 -19.10
CA ILE A 31 -6.86 -0.18 -19.67
C ILE A 31 -8.28 -0.62 -19.33
N ARG A 32 -8.63 -0.67 -18.05
CA ARG A 32 -9.97 -1.10 -17.62
C ARG A 32 -11.07 -0.16 -18.09
N ARG A 33 -10.89 1.14 -17.92
CA ARG A 33 -11.94 2.13 -18.28
C ARG A 33 -11.92 2.51 -19.74
N GLY A 34 -10.72 2.68 -20.34
CA GLY A 34 -10.60 3.10 -21.74
C GLY A 34 -10.88 1.97 -22.72
N PHE A 35 -10.19 0.84 -22.57
CA PHE A 35 -10.25 -0.23 -23.57
C PHE A 35 -11.31 -1.30 -23.27
N PHE A 36 -11.53 -1.67 -22.00
CA PHE A 36 -12.49 -2.72 -21.68
C PHE A 36 -13.92 -2.21 -21.43
N ALA A 37 -14.11 -0.95 -21.01
CA ALA A 37 -15.44 -0.45 -20.71
C ALA A 37 -16.46 -0.59 -21.84
N PRO A 38 -16.13 -0.33 -23.12
CA PRO A 38 -17.07 -0.49 -24.24
C PRO A 38 -17.55 -1.93 -24.47
N PHE A 39 -16.78 -2.92 -23.98
CA PHE A 39 -17.05 -4.35 -24.20
C PHE A 39 -17.60 -5.05 -22.95
N ARG A 40 -17.89 -4.30 -21.88
CA ARG A 40 -18.44 -4.88 -20.65
C ARG A 40 -19.92 -5.21 -20.82
N GLY A 41 -20.22 -6.50 -20.99
CA GLY A 41 -21.58 -7.02 -20.85
C GLY A 41 -22.04 -7.10 -19.41
N GLU A 42 -21.12 -7.34 -18.44
CA GLU A 42 -21.39 -7.41 -17.00
C GLU A 42 -20.21 -6.85 -16.20
N VAL A 43 -20.53 -6.12 -15.14
CA VAL A 43 -19.57 -5.44 -14.27
C VAL A 43 -18.61 -6.43 -13.63
N GLY A 44 -17.32 -6.30 -13.93
CA GLY A 44 -16.26 -7.04 -13.20
C GLY A 44 -15.59 -8.20 -13.96
N SER A 45 -16.12 -8.63 -15.11
CA SER A 45 -15.51 -9.68 -15.92
C SER A 45 -14.30 -9.15 -16.70
N THR A 46 -13.11 -9.71 -16.46
CA THR A 46 -11.91 -9.54 -17.29
C THR A 46 -11.90 -10.53 -18.46
N LEU A 47 -13.00 -11.27 -18.65
CA LEU A 47 -13.16 -12.22 -19.75
C LEU A 47 -13.49 -11.44 -21.03
N ILE A 48 -12.73 -11.72 -22.08
CA ILE A 48 -12.98 -11.16 -23.39
C ILE A 48 -14.25 -11.83 -23.94
N PRO A 49 -15.27 -11.05 -24.38
CA PRO A 49 -16.42 -11.62 -25.07
C PRO A 49 -16.00 -12.39 -26.33
N GLN A 50 -16.73 -13.47 -26.66
CA GLN A 50 -16.40 -14.29 -27.84
C GLN A 50 -16.38 -13.49 -29.15
N ASN A 51 -17.11 -12.36 -29.22
CA ASN A 51 -17.23 -11.49 -30.39
C ASN A 51 -16.30 -10.27 -30.29
N ALA A 52 -15.31 -10.25 -29.39
CA ALA A 52 -14.42 -9.13 -29.24
C ALA A 52 -13.40 -9.06 -30.37
N PRO A 53 -12.96 -7.85 -30.77
CA PRO A 53 -11.90 -7.67 -31.75
C PRO A 53 -10.59 -8.36 -31.31
N ALA A 54 -9.86 -8.94 -32.27
CA ALA A 54 -8.63 -9.69 -32.00
C ALA A 54 -7.56 -8.87 -31.22
N TRP A 55 -7.50 -7.55 -31.43
CA TRP A 55 -6.57 -6.67 -30.73
C TRP A 55 -6.84 -6.59 -29.20
N LEU A 56 -8.07 -6.89 -28.75
CA LEU A 56 -8.41 -6.87 -27.32
C LEU A 56 -7.63 -7.94 -26.54
N GLY A 57 -7.25 -9.06 -27.20
CA GLY A 57 -6.39 -10.07 -26.62
C GLY A 57 -4.98 -9.55 -26.26
N ALA A 58 -4.41 -8.70 -27.11
CA ALA A 58 -3.12 -8.06 -26.82
C ALA A 58 -3.25 -7.09 -25.64
N VAL A 59 -4.33 -6.30 -25.58
CA VAL A 59 -4.62 -5.40 -24.45
C VAL A 59 -4.78 -6.18 -23.14
N GLN A 60 -5.42 -7.36 -23.19
CA GLN A 60 -5.53 -8.23 -22.02
C GLN A 60 -4.15 -8.74 -21.53
N GLY A 61 -3.22 -9.01 -22.45
CA GLY A 61 -1.84 -9.34 -22.09
C GLY A 61 -1.16 -8.21 -21.32
N VAL A 62 -1.26 -6.98 -21.82
CA VAL A 62 -0.73 -5.79 -21.14
C VAL A 62 -1.42 -5.58 -19.79
N TYR A 63 -2.74 -5.73 -19.71
CA TYR A 63 -3.51 -5.66 -18.48
C TYR A 63 -2.93 -6.58 -17.41
N ARG A 64 -2.70 -7.87 -17.74
CA ARG A 64 -2.17 -8.85 -16.78
C ARG A 64 -0.77 -8.49 -16.28
N VAL A 65 0.09 -8.02 -17.18
CA VAL A 65 1.45 -7.59 -16.80
C VAL A 65 1.38 -6.40 -15.83
N PHE A 66 0.57 -5.40 -16.13
CA PHE A 66 0.41 -4.22 -15.29
C PHE A 66 -0.27 -4.56 -13.96
N ASP A 67 -1.20 -5.49 -13.96
CA ASP A 67 -1.87 -5.99 -12.76
C ASP A 67 -0.86 -6.63 -11.78
N VAL A 68 -0.03 -7.55 -12.29
CA VAL A 68 1.02 -8.17 -11.48
C VAL A 68 2.03 -7.15 -10.97
N LEU A 69 2.48 -6.23 -11.82
CA LEU A 69 3.42 -5.18 -11.42
C LEU A 69 2.78 -4.22 -10.41
N GLY A 70 1.52 -3.85 -10.61
CA GLY A 70 0.77 -2.96 -9.72
C GLY A 70 0.64 -3.51 -8.31
N HIS A 71 0.38 -4.79 -8.16
CA HIS A 71 0.26 -5.44 -6.86
C HIS A 71 1.54 -5.37 -5.99
N LEU A 72 2.71 -5.13 -6.60
CA LEU A 72 3.96 -4.93 -5.85
C LEU A 72 4.04 -3.55 -5.18
N ALA A 73 3.26 -2.56 -5.63
CA ALA A 73 3.34 -1.20 -5.13
C ALA A 73 3.05 -1.12 -3.63
N PHE A 74 1.92 -1.67 -3.20
CA PHE A 74 1.47 -1.56 -1.82
C PHE A 74 2.44 -2.17 -0.80
N PRO A 75 2.89 -3.44 -0.91
CA PRO A 75 3.84 -4.00 0.04
C PRO A 75 5.18 -3.26 0.06
N LEU A 76 5.63 -2.72 -1.08
CA LEU A 76 6.83 -1.89 -1.13
C LEU A 76 6.65 -0.56 -0.39
N TYR A 77 5.50 0.11 -0.55
CA TYR A 77 5.23 1.35 0.20
C TYR A 77 5.11 1.11 1.69
N VAL A 78 4.46 0.02 2.12
CA VAL A 78 4.37 -0.34 3.54
C VAL A 78 5.74 -0.68 4.12
N PHE A 79 6.58 -1.40 3.38
CA PHE A 79 7.97 -1.65 3.78
C PHE A 79 8.76 -0.34 3.91
N LEU A 80 8.69 0.54 2.91
CA LEU A 80 9.36 1.84 2.91
C LEU A 80 8.83 2.76 4.03
N LEU A 81 7.54 2.64 4.38
CA LEU A 81 6.94 3.35 5.52
C LEU A 81 7.61 2.90 6.83
N ALA A 82 7.68 1.60 7.07
CA ALA A 82 8.27 1.05 8.29
C ALA A 82 9.77 1.40 8.39
N GLU A 83 10.50 1.33 7.27
CA GLU A 83 11.90 1.76 7.20
C GLU A 83 12.05 3.26 7.46
N GLY A 84 11.27 4.08 6.75
CA GLY A 84 11.27 5.53 6.93
C GLY A 84 10.94 5.95 8.35
N PHE A 85 9.97 5.29 8.99
CA PHE A 85 9.60 5.53 10.39
C PHE A 85 10.76 5.25 11.36
N THR A 86 11.56 4.21 11.12
CA THR A 86 12.69 3.86 11.98
C THR A 86 13.87 4.81 11.84
N HIS A 87 14.09 5.35 10.63
CA HIS A 87 15.24 6.19 10.32
C HIS A 87 14.95 7.70 10.41
N THR A 88 13.69 8.12 10.48
CA THR A 88 13.34 9.54 10.56
C THR A 88 13.62 10.12 11.95
N ARG A 89 14.18 11.34 12.00
CA ARG A 89 14.38 12.09 13.23
C ARG A 89 13.08 12.70 13.76
N ASP A 90 12.22 13.14 12.86
CA ASP A 90 10.94 13.76 13.19
C ASP A 90 9.77 12.91 12.68
N ARG A 91 9.36 11.97 13.51
CA ARG A 91 8.24 11.08 13.23
C ARG A 91 6.91 11.81 13.11
N LYS A 92 6.72 12.91 13.88
CA LYS A 92 5.47 13.70 13.83
C LYS A 92 5.36 14.38 12.48
N ARG A 93 6.43 15.02 12.01
CA ARG A 93 6.46 15.64 10.69
C ARG A 93 6.25 14.61 9.59
N TYR A 94 6.82 13.41 9.72
CA TYR A 94 6.63 12.32 8.78
C TYR A 94 5.16 11.92 8.66
N PHE A 95 4.48 11.70 9.79
CA PHE A 95 3.04 11.42 9.83
C PHE A 95 2.20 12.57 9.23
N LEU A 96 2.45 13.82 9.64
CA LEU A 96 1.72 14.98 9.14
C LEU A 96 1.89 15.16 7.63
N THR A 97 3.07 14.86 7.10
CA THR A 97 3.32 14.89 5.66
C THR A 97 2.48 13.83 4.93
N LEU A 98 2.44 12.60 5.43
CA LEU A 98 1.60 11.54 4.86
C LEU A 98 0.12 11.92 4.88
N LEU A 99 -0.37 12.42 6.02
CA LEU A 99 -1.75 12.83 6.18
C LEU A 99 -2.11 14.01 5.27
N ALA A 100 -1.23 14.99 5.15
CA ALA A 100 -1.43 16.13 4.24
C ALA A 100 -1.56 15.67 2.79
N PHE A 101 -0.66 14.77 2.34
CA PHE A 101 -0.76 14.20 1.01
C PHE A 101 -2.00 13.32 0.83
N ALA A 102 -2.44 12.57 1.86
CA ALA A 102 -3.69 11.82 1.83
C ALA A 102 -4.88 12.74 1.56
N LEU A 103 -4.97 13.86 2.27
CA LEU A 103 -6.05 14.83 2.12
C LEU A 103 -6.00 15.55 0.75
N ILE A 104 -4.81 15.93 0.28
CA ILE A 104 -4.65 16.62 -1.01
C ILE A 104 -4.98 15.67 -2.18
N SER A 105 -4.62 14.40 -2.09
CA SER A 105 -4.84 13.42 -3.16
C SER A 105 -6.27 12.85 -3.17
N GLU A 106 -7.03 12.99 -2.08
CA GLU A 106 -8.36 12.40 -1.96
C GLU A 106 -9.36 12.88 -3.03
N PRO A 107 -9.49 14.19 -3.35
CA PRO A 107 -10.38 14.62 -4.41
C PRO A 107 -10.03 14.05 -5.78
N VAL A 108 -8.72 13.95 -6.08
CA VAL A 108 -8.22 13.37 -7.34
C VAL A 108 -8.50 11.86 -7.38
N PHE A 109 -8.30 11.17 -6.26
CA PHE A 109 -8.62 9.76 -6.11
C PHE A 109 -10.13 9.51 -6.33
N ASN A 110 -10.99 10.29 -5.68
CA ASN A 110 -12.44 10.17 -5.82
C ASN A 110 -12.90 10.42 -7.25
N LEU A 111 -12.36 11.45 -7.90
CA LEU A 111 -12.66 11.72 -9.31
C LEU A 111 -12.23 10.57 -10.21
N ALA A 112 -11.04 10.03 -9.97
CA ALA A 112 -10.49 8.93 -10.75
C ALA A 112 -11.24 7.61 -10.53
N HIS A 113 -11.73 7.32 -9.32
CA HIS A 113 -12.36 6.03 -8.99
C HIS A 113 -13.87 6.05 -9.11
N TYR A 114 -14.50 7.18 -8.75
CA TYR A 114 -15.96 7.28 -8.59
C TYR A 114 -16.61 8.35 -9.47
N GLU A 115 -15.80 9.09 -10.26
CA GLU A 115 -16.30 10.20 -11.09
C GLU A 115 -16.99 11.31 -10.27
N GLN A 116 -16.62 11.44 -8.99
CA GLN A 116 -17.14 12.39 -8.04
C GLN A 116 -16.01 13.06 -7.27
N TRP A 117 -16.16 14.34 -6.92
CA TRP A 117 -15.15 15.08 -6.14
C TRP A 117 -15.07 14.62 -4.68
N THR A 118 -16.17 14.12 -4.14
CA THR A 118 -16.27 13.58 -2.78
C THR A 118 -16.99 12.25 -2.83
N GLY A 119 -16.41 11.23 -2.23
CA GLY A 119 -16.98 9.89 -2.21
C GLY A 119 -16.76 9.20 -0.88
N PRO A 120 -17.80 8.59 -0.27
CA PRO A 120 -17.67 7.89 0.99
C PRO A 120 -17.26 6.42 0.82
N ALA A 121 -16.99 5.94 -0.40
CA ALA A 121 -16.86 4.51 -0.65
C ALA A 121 -15.55 3.95 -0.07
N LEU A 122 -14.40 4.43 -0.55
CA LEU A 122 -13.08 4.07 -0.06
C LEU A 122 -12.17 5.30 -0.07
N GLN A 123 -11.32 5.41 0.93
CA GLN A 123 -10.29 6.43 1.01
C GLN A 123 -9.01 5.94 0.34
N ASN A 124 -8.21 6.85 -0.23
CA ASN A 124 -6.97 6.49 -0.91
C ASN A 124 -5.95 5.81 0.02
N VAL A 125 -5.00 5.11 -0.56
CA VAL A 125 -3.97 4.32 0.14
C VAL A 125 -3.14 5.11 1.16
N LEU A 126 -2.99 6.44 0.99
CA LEU A 126 -2.22 7.26 1.91
C LEU A 126 -2.91 7.40 3.29
N PHE A 127 -4.24 7.24 3.37
CA PHE A 127 -4.93 7.12 4.66
C PHE A 127 -4.53 5.84 5.38
N THR A 128 -4.44 4.71 4.65
CA THR A 128 -3.92 3.45 5.21
C THR A 128 -2.50 3.64 5.74
N LEU A 129 -1.61 4.26 4.96
CA LEU A 129 -0.22 4.52 5.36
C LEU A 129 -0.13 5.49 6.54
N SER A 130 -1.02 6.49 6.62
CA SER A 130 -1.09 7.42 7.75
C SER A 130 -1.52 6.71 9.04
N LEU A 131 -2.56 5.88 8.98
CA LEU A 131 -2.99 5.05 10.12
C LEU A 131 -1.90 4.07 10.55
N SER A 132 -1.26 3.42 9.59
CA SER A 132 -0.12 2.54 9.86
C SER A 132 1.04 3.30 10.52
N CYS A 133 1.33 4.52 10.09
CA CYS A 133 2.34 5.36 10.74
C CYS A 133 1.99 5.64 12.22
N LEU A 134 0.73 5.95 12.54
CA LEU A 134 0.26 6.10 13.93
C LEU A 134 0.37 4.80 14.72
N GLU A 135 0.02 3.67 14.12
CA GLU A 135 0.19 2.35 14.72
C GLU A 135 1.66 2.11 15.10
N LEU A 136 2.60 2.43 14.20
CA LEU A 136 4.04 2.31 14.48
C LEU A 136 4.49 3.19 15.66
N PHE A 137 3.89 4.36 15.86
CA PHE A 137 4.16 5.17 17.08
C PHE A 137 3.79 4.42 18.34
N VAL A 138 2.61 3.79 18.38
CA VAL A 138 2.14 3.04 19.54
C VAL A 138 3.03 1.81 19.78
N LEU A 139 3.34 1.06 18.72
CA LEU A 139 4.23 -0.11 18.81
C LEU A 139 5.62 0.27 19.31
N ALA A 140 6.19 1.37 18.83
CA ALA A 140 7.48 1.88 19.28
C ALA A 140 7.45 2.30 20.77
N ARG A 141 6.32 2.83 21.24
CA ARG A 141 6.13 3.18 22.64
C ARG A 141 6.07 1.93 23.53
N ILE A 142 5.28 0.94 23.12
CA ILE A 142 5.20 -0.35 23.84
C ILE A 142 6.58 -1.04 23.89
N GLU A 143 7.35 -0.96 22.80
CA GLU A 143 8.68 -1.54 22.74
C GLU A 143 9.66 -0.89 23.72
N SER A 144 9.55 0.44 23.94
CA SER A 144 10.39 1.19 24.88
C SER A 144 10.05 0.94 26.35
N ASP A 145 8.85 0.47 26.64
CA ASP A 145 8.41 0.20 28.00
C ASP A 145 8.94 -1.16 28.47
N ALA A 146 9.48 -1.22 29.69
CA ALA A 146 10.03 -2.44 30.30
C ALA A 146 8.93 -3.40 30.79
N ALA A 147 7.92 -3.67 29.96
CA ALA A 147 6.83 -4.58 30.30
C ALA A 147 7.26 -6.05 30.17
N GLU A 148 6.64 -6.91 30.97
CA GLU A 148 6.79 -8.36 30.85
C GLU A 148 6.42 -8.83 29.41
N ARG A 149 7.12 -9.87 28.92
CA ARG A 149 6.97 -10.36 27.56
C ARG A 149 5.51 -10.67 27.19
N GLY A 150 4.75 -11.30 28.09
CA GLY A 150 3.34 -11.65 27.85
C GLY A 150 2.47 -10.41 27.69
N LYS A 151 2.61 -9.42 28.57
CA LYS A 151 1.91 -8.14 28.51
C LYS A 151 2.25 -7.37 27.24
N ARG A 152 3.52 -7.37 26.84
CA ARG A 152 3.95 -6.70 25.60
C ARG A 152 3.33 -7.33 24.34
N ILE A 153 3.27 -8.67 24.26
CA ILE A 153 2.60 -9.36 23.15
C ILE A 153 1.11 -9.02 23.12
N ALA A 154 0.43 -9.05 24.28
CA ALA A 154 -0.98 -8.69 24.35
C ALA A 154 -1.24 -7.24 23.89
N LEU A 155 -0.36 -6.30 24.25
CA LEU A 155 -0.45 -4.91 23.78
C LEU A 155 -0.20 -4.76 22.28
N TYR A 156 0.72 -5.53 21.70
CA TYR A 156 0.92 -5.54 20.24
C TYR A 156 -0.31 -6.05 19.51
N VAL A 157 -0.89 -7.16 19.97
CA VAL A 157 -2.12 -7.71 19.38
C VAL A 157 -3.28 -6.72 19.48
N LEU A 158 -3.47 -6.14 20.67
CA LEU A 158 -4.51 -5.13 20.89
C LEU A 158 -4.32 -3.92 19.97
N THR A 159 -3.09 -3.43 19.80
CA THR A 159 -2.78 -2.32 18.90
C THR A 159 -3.15 -2.65 17.48
N CYS A 160 -2.75 -3.83 16.96
CA CYS A 160 -3.12 -4.25 15.61
C CYS A 160 -4.63 -4.35 15.42
N LEU A 161 -5.37 -4.87 16.41
CA LEU A 161 -6.84 -4.93 16.35
C LEU A 161 -7.48 -3.55 16.33
N VAL A 162 -7.03 -2.63 17.17
CA VAL A 162 -7.55 -1.26 17.25
C VAL A 162 -7.30 -0.51 15.93
N PHE A 163 -6.08 -0.56 15.40
CA PHE A 163 -5.76 0.13 14.15
C PHE A 163 -6.39 -0.54 12.92
N GLY A 164 -6.54 -1.87 12.94
CA GLY A 164 -7.32 -2.59 11.94
C GLY A 164 -8.80 -2.19 11.94
N ALA A 165 -9.41 -2.06 13.13
CA ALA A 165 -10.79 -1.57 13.26
C ALA A 165 -10.91 -0.09 12.83
N ALA A 166 -9.93 0.76 13.16
CA ALA A 166 -9.88 2.14 12.72
C ALA A 166 -9.78 2.24 11.18
N ALA A 167 -8.94 1.42 10.56
CA ALA A 167 -8.80 1.35 9.11
C ALA A 167 -10.10 0.93 8.42
N PHE A 168 -10.84 0.00 9.03
CA PHE A 168 -12.17 -0.39 8.57
C PHE A 168 -13.19 0.75 8.72
N ALA A 169 -13.20 1.44 9.86
CA ALA A 169 -14.11 2.56 10.11
C ALA A 169 -13.88 3.74 9.15
N VAL A 170 -12.62 4.03 8.85
CA VAL A 170 -12.23 5.08 7.89
C VAL A 170 -12.46 4.61 6.43
N ARG A 171 -12.74 3.33 6.21
CA ARG A 171 -12.86 2.73 4.86
C ARG A 171 -11.60 2.93 4.01
N SER A 172 -10.43 2.75 4.62
CA SER A 172 -9.17 2.84 3.89
C SER A 172 -8.99 1.68 2.91
N GLU A 173 -8.30 1.90 1.80
CA GLU A 173 -8.25 0.98 0.65
C GLU A 173 -7.79 -0.45 1.02
N TYR A 174 -6.78 -0.60 1.88
CA TYR A 174 -6.25 -1.91 2.28
C TYR A 174 -6.70 -2.35 3.68
N VAL A 175 -7.60 -1.60 4.31
CA VAL A 175 -8.21 -1.93 5.60
C VAL A 175 -7.20 -2.57 6.58
N PHE A 176 -7.56 -3.72 7.16
CA PHE A 176 -6.76 -4.45 8.15
C PHE A 176 -5.41 -4.96 7.61
N LEU A 177 -5.36 -5.37 6.34
CA LEU A 177 -4.11 -5.89 5.74
C LEU A 177 -3.01 -4.83 5.69
N GLY A 178 -3.37 -3.56 5.51
CA GLY A 178 -2.42 -2.46 5.44
C GLY A 178 -1.73 -2.23 6.77
N THR A 179 -2.49 -2.06 7.84
CA THR A 179 -1.96 -1.83 9.19
C THR A 179 -1.19 -3.06 9.69
N LEU A 180 -1.75 -4.26 9.53
CA LEU A 180 -1.09 -5.49 9.93
C LEU A 180 0.27 -5.68 9.22
N SER A 181 0.34 -5.41 7.93
CA SER A 181 1.61 -5.52 7.17
C SER A 181 2.66 -4.53 7.69
N ALA A 182 2.26 -3.30 8.01
CA ALA A 182 3.16 -2.29 8.58
C ALA A 182 3.69 -2.74 9.95
N ALA A 183 2.81 -3.23 10.83
CA ALA A 183 3.18 -3.78 12.12
C ALA A 183 4.16 -4.95 11.98
N LEU A 184 3.89 -5.89 11.07
CA LEU A 184 4.77 -7.03 10.80
C LEU A 184 6.15 -6.59 10.31
N PHE A 185 6.23 -5.70 9.32
CA PHE A 185 7.53 -5.19 8.87
C PHE A 185 8.29 -4.49 9.99
N TYR A 186 7.61 -3.70 10.80
CA TYR A 186 8.23 -3.02 11.93
C TYR A 186 8.74 -3.99 12.99
N LEU A 187 7.95 -4.96 13.42
CA LEU A 187 8.31 -5.93 14.47
C LEU A 187 9.38 -6.92 14.00
N LEU A 188 9.38 -7.29 12.72
CA LEU A 188 10.36 -8.20 12.12
C LEU A 188 11.66 -7.52 11.69
N ARG A 189 11.79 -6.19 11.85
CA ARG A 189 12.99 -5.45 11.44
C ARG A 189 14.28 -5.95 12.08
N SER A 190 14.21 -6.49 13.30
CA SER A 190 15.35 -7.07 14.00
C SER A 190 15.73 -8.48 13.52
N ALA A 191 14.84 -9.18 12.81
CA ALA A 191 15.03 -10.56 12.38
C ALA A 191 15.91 -10.71 11.12
N GLY A 192 16.64 -9.67 10.72
CA GLY A 192 17.62 -9.73 9.62
C GLY A 192 17.06 -9.42 8.23
N VAL A 193 15.75 -9.28 8.06
CA VAL A 193 15.12 -8.91 6.79
C VAL A 193 15.62 -7.54 6.29
N TRP A 194 15.91 -6.64 7.21
CA TRP A 194 16.44 -5.29 6.93
C TRP A 194 17.90 -5.27 6.47
N ARG A 195 18.66 -6.36 6.70
CA ARG A 195 20.04 -6.47 6.21
C ARG A 195 20.12 -6.60 4.69
N LEU A 196 18.98 -6.80 4.03
CA LEU A 196 18.89 -6.90 2.57
C LEU A 196 18.68 -5.53 1.89
N ALA A 197 18.25 -4.52 2.62
CA ALA A 197 17.89 -3.19 2.11
C ALA A 197 18.86 -2.05 2.52
N GLY A 198 19.84 -2.32 3.39
CA GLY A 198 20.82 -1.35 3.86
C GLY A 198 22.20 -1.44 3.20
#